data_aef5fa5e76f8f367d398a1d0cc000095
#
_entry.id   aef5fa5e76f8f367d398a1d0cc000095
#
_cell.length_a   1.000
_cell.length_b   1.000
_cell.length_c   1.000
_cell.angle_alpha   90.00
_cell.angle_beta   90.00
_cell.angle_gamma   90.00
#
_symmetry.space_group_name_H-M   'P 1'
#
loop_
_entity.id
_entity.type
_entity.pdbx_description
1 polymer ?
#
loop_
_entity_poly.entity_id
_entity_poly.type
_entity_poly.pdbx_seq_one_letter_code
_entity_poly.pdbx_strand_id
1 'polypeptide(L)'
;DADLESNQCILDSLKKIDSKIPILSEESFIDWSIRKKWQTYWLVDPLDGTKEFINRNGEFTVNIALIENNTPILGVIYAPALSVLYYGSKNNGSFKISCDTKIDSLSNSIQIKTNEKKDSDHLHIFESRSHSNQEFISWVKNNVHSYDLVKRGSS
;
A
#
# COMPACT_ATOMS: atom_id res chain seq x y z
N ASP A 1 -12.02 -5.90 -17.23
CA ASP A 1 -11.18 -4.81 -16.74
C ASP A 1 -10.49 -5.28 -15.46
N ALA A 2 -9.14 -5.23 -15.42
CA ALA A 2 -8.35 -5.82 -14.33
C ALA A 2 -8.70 -5.23 -12.95
N ASP A 3 -8.94 -3.92 -12.89
CA ASP A 3 -9.36 -3.20 -11.67
C ASP A 3 -10.66 -3.79 -11.10
N LEU A 4 -11.68 -3.89 -11.94
CA LEU A 4 -12.99 -4.39 -11.52
C LEU A 4 -12.95 -5.87 -11.11
N GLU A 5 -12.16 -6.69 -11.81
CA GLU A 5 -11.98 -8.11 -11.48
C GLU A 5 -11.23 -8.27 -10.15
N SER A 6 -10.15 -7.51 -9.95
CA SER A 6 -9.41 -7.47 -8.69
C SER A 6 -10.32 -7.01 -7.56
N ASN A 7 -11.05 -5.91 -7.76
CA ASN A 7 -12.01 -5.39 -6.80
C ASN A 7 -13.03 -6.46 -6.37
N GLN A 8 -13.70 -7.11 -7.35
CA GLN A 8 -14.71 -8.12 -7.05
C GLN A 8 -14.13 -9.30 -6.23
N CYS A 9 -12.94 -9.78 -6.61
CA CYS A 9 -12.25 -10.86 -5.91
C CYS A 9 -11.95 -10.48 -4.44
N ILE A 10 -11.47 -9.25 -4.21
CA ILE A 10 -11.17 -8.74 -2.87
C ILE A 10 -12.45 -8.58 -2.05
N LEU A 11 -13.50 -7.96 -2.61
CA LEU A 11 -14.77 -7.75 -1.93
C LEU A 11 -15.38 -9.08 -1.46
N ASP A 12 -15.39 -10.10 -2.33
CA ASP A 12 -15.94 -11.42 -2.02
C ASP A 12 -15.11 -12.15 -0.95
N SER A 13 -13.81 -11.95 -0.95
CA SER A 13 -12.91 -12.53 0.04
C SER A 13 -13.05 -11.87 1.40
N LEU A 14 -13.12 -10.55 1.46
CA LEU A 14 -13.32 -9.80 2.72
C LEU A 14 -14.68 -10.09 3.36
N LYS A 15 -15.74 -10.22 2.55
CA LYS A 15 -17.07 -10.62 3.05
C LYS A 15 -17.10 -12.01 3.68
N LYS A 16 -16.23 -12.93 3.23
CA LYS A 16 -16.10 -14.25 3.87
C LYS A 16 -15.40 -14.19 5.22
N ILE A 17 -14.51 -13.19 5.42
CA ILE A 17 -13.85 -12.98 6.73
C ILE A 17 -14.86 -12.43 7.74
N ASP A 18 -15.50 -11.31 7.41
CA ASP A 18 -16.59 -10.75 8.21
C ASP A 18 -17.51 -9.89 7.34
N SER A 19 -18.71 -10.39 7.08
CA SER A 19 -19.72 -9.70 6.26
C SER A 19 -20.30 -8.44 6.90
N LYS A 20 -20.06 -8.19 8.19
CA LYS A 20 -20.58 -7.03 8.92
C LYS A 20 -19.69 -5.81 8.79
N ILE A 21 -18.41 -5.99 8.45
CA ILE A 21 -17.47 -4.88 8.25
C ILE A 21 -17.71 -4.29 6.87
N PRO A 22 -18.11 -3.02 6.77
CA PRO A 22 -18.30 -2.36 5.49
C PRO A 22 -16.96 -2.20 4.75
N ILE A 23 -17.02 -2.11 3.42
CA ILE A 23 -15.84 -1.99 2.57
C ILE A 23 -15.94 -0.67 1.81
N LEU A 24 -14.91 0.16 1.90
CA LEU A 24 -14.69 1.35 1.08
C LEU A 24 -13.62 1.01 0.05
N SER A 25 -14.01 0.88 -1.21
CA SER A 25 -13.08 0.65 -2.32
C SER A 25 -13.02 1.87 -3.23
N GLU A 26 -11.87 2.08 -3.87
CA GLU A 26 -11.70 3.09 -4.91
C GLU A 26 -12.71 2.92 -6.05
N GLU A 27 -12.98 1.66 -6.42
CA GLU A 27 -13.91 1.29 -7.49
C GLU A 27 -15.40 1.36 -7.09
N SER A 28 -15.72 1.73 -5.85
CA SER A 28 -17.09 1.71 -5.33
C SER A 28 -17.43 3.02 -4.63
N PHE A 29 -18.28 3.83 -5.27
CA PHE A 29 -18.74 5.06 -4.64
C PHE A 29 -19.72 4.75 -3.49
N ILE A 30 -19.40 5.27 -2.31
CA ILE A 30 -20.29 5.24 -1.13
C ILE A 30 -20.43 6.66 -0.61
N ASP A 31 -21.67 7.13 -0.50
CA ASP A 31 -21.97 8.50 -0.06
C ASP A 31 -21.42 8.78 1.35
N TRP A 32 -20.91 10.00 1.53
CA TRP A 32 -20.36 10.44 2.81
C TRP A 32 -21.33 10.33 3.98
N SER A 33 -22.61 10.58 3.75
CA SER A 33 -23.65 10.48 4.79
C SER A 33 -23.77 9.08 5.38
N ILE A 34 -23.40 8.05 4.62
CA ILE A 34 -23.36 6.66 5.04
C ILE A 34 -22.02 6.35 5.73
N ARG A 35 -20.90 6.56 5.02
CA ARG A 35 -19.59 6.13 5.49
C ARG A 35 -19.06 6.91 6.69
N LYS A 36 -19.49 8.16 6.92
CA LYS A 36 -19.13 8.95 8.10
C LYS A 36 -19.55 8.31 9.44
N LYS A 37 -20.47 7.32 9.41
CA LYS A 37 -20.96 6.60 10.59
C LYS A 37 -20.13 5.35 10.91
N TRP A 38 -19.23 4.96 10.02
CA TRP A 38 -18.44 3.77 10.20
C TRP A 38 -17.30 4.02 11.19
N GLN A 39 -17.22 3.16 12.19
CA GLN A 39 -16.10 3.15 13.12
C GLN A 39 -15.02 2.17 12.67
N THR A 40 -15.44 1.05 12.06
CA THR A 40 -14.54 0.03 11.51
C THR A 40 -14.95 -0.26 10.08
N TYR A 41 -13.98 -0.28 9.16
CA TYR A 41 -14.21 -0.60 7.75
C TYR A 41 -12.93 -1.05 7.07
N TRP A 42 -13.09 -1.82 5.99
CA TRP A 42 -12.00 -2.11 5.07
C TRP A 42 -11.83 -0.95 4.09
N LEU A 43 -10.58 -0.53 3.89
CA LEU A 43 -10.19 0.41 2.85
C LEU A 43 -9.41 -0.36 1.79
N VAL A 44 -9.84 -0.30 0.55
CA VAL A 44 -9.32 -1.12 -0.55
C VAL A 44 -8.97 -0.23 -1.74
N ASP A 45 -7.76 -0.42 -2.25
CA ASP A 45 -7.33 0.02 -3.57
C ASP A 45 -6.93 -1.24 -4.35
N PRO A 46 -7.77 -1.69 -5.30
CA PRO A 46 -7.59 -2.98 -5.95
C PRO A 46 -6.47 -2.99 -6.98
N LEU A 47 -6.04 -1.83 -7.48
CA LEU A 47 -4.93 -1.67 -8.41
C LEU A 47 -4.34 -0.25 -8.35
N ASP A 48 -3.55 0.03 -7.32
CA ASP A 48 -2.79 1.28 -7.24
C ASP A 48 -1.67 1.29 -8.29
N GLY A 49 -1.63 2.35 -9.09
CA GLY A 49 -0.71 2.47 -10.22
C GLY A 49 -1.26 1.93 -11.52
N THR A 50 -2.49 2.26 -11.89
CA THR A 50 -3.13 1.85 -13.15
C THR A 50 -2.29 2.22 -14.38
N LYS A 51 -1.61 3.38 -14.37
CA LYS A 51 -0.70 3.78 -15.46
C LYS A 51 0.50 2.84 -15.58
N GLU A 52 1.08 2.45 -14.46
CA GLU A 52 2.20 1.53 -14.36
C GLU A 52 1.81 0.13 -14.81
N PHE A 53 0.59 -0.31 -14.47
CA PHE A 53 0.02 -1.56 -14.93
C PHE A 53 -0.16 -1.57 -16.46
N ILE A 54 -0.75 -0.53 -17.04
CA ILE A 54 -0.94 -0.38 -18.50
C ILE A 54 0.41 -0.35 -19.21
N ASN A 55 1.39 0.37 -18.66
CA ASN A 55 2.74 0.48 -19.21
C ASN A 55 3.61 -0.77 -18.96
N ARG A 56 3.12 -1.77 -18.22
CA ARG A 56 3.79 -3.04 -17.91
C ARG A 56 5.18 -2.85 -17.28
N ASN A 57 5.36 -1.81 -16.46
CA ASN A 57 6.64 -1.56 -15.80
C ASN A 57 6.76 -2.28 -14.43
N GLY A 58 5.67 -2.92 -13.97
CA GLY A 58 5.66 -3.73 -12.76
C GLY A 58 5.58 -2.94 -11.45
N GLU A 59 5.44 -1.62 -11.51
CA GLU A 59 5.37 -0.76 -10.33
C GLU A 59 3.92 -0.45 -9.93
N PHE A 60 3.14 -1.48 -9.67
CA PHE A 60 1.75 -1.38 -9.20
C PHE A 60 1.51 -2.31 -8.04
N THR A 61 0.54 -1.99 -7.20
CA THR A 61 0.24 -2.75 -5.98
C THR A 61 -1.26 -2.94 -5.78
N VAL A 62 -1.62 -3.90 -4.92
CA VAL A 62 -2.95 -4.08 -4.34
C VAL A 62 -2.85 -3.70 -2.87
N ASN A 63 -3.69 -2.77 -2.42
CA ASN A 63 -3.62 -2.24 -1.07
C ASN A 63 -4.92 -2.51 -0.31
N ILE A 64 -4.81 -3.09 0.88
CA ILE A 64 -5.95 -3.39 1.76
C ILE A 64 -5.60 -2.97 3.17
N ALA A 65 -6.47 -2.19 3.82
CA ALA A 65 -6.30 -1.82 5.21
C ALA A 65 -7.59 -2.03 6.00
N LEU A 66 -7.46 -2.41 7.27
CA LEU A 66 -8.54 -2.35 8.24
C LEU A 66 -8.40 -1.06 9.06
N ILE A 67 -9.40 -0.23 8.97
CA ILE A 67 -9.45 1.06 9.67
C ILE A 67 -10.38 0.93 10.88
N GLU A 68 -9.93 1.40 12.02
CA GLU A 68 -10.73 1.52 13.23
C GLU A 68 -10.55 2.92 13.83
N ASN A 69 -11.67 3.62 14.04
CA ASN A 69 -11.69 4.99 14.59
C ASN A 69 -10.69 5.91 13.85
N ASN A 70 -10.74 5.93 12.52
CA ASN A 70 -9.88 6.68 11.62
C ASN A 70 -8.37 6.33 11.72
N THR A 71 -8.04 5.18 12.29
CA THR A 71 -6.66 4.72 12.42
C THR A 71 -6.49 3.38 11.71
N PRO A 72 -5.51 3.21 10.82
CA PRO A 72 -5.21 1.90 10.25
C PRO A 72 -4.63 0.99 11.36
N ILE A 73 -5.28 -0.14 11.57
CA ILE A 73 -4.86 -1.14 12.58
C ILE A 73 -4.27 -2.40 11.96
N LEU A 74 -4.54 -2.65 10.68
CA LEU A 74 -3.95 -3.70 9.87
C LEU A 74 -3.78 -3.18 8.45
N GLY A 75 -2.71 -3.57 7.78
CA GLY A 75 -2.46 -3.25 6.39
C GLY A 75 -1.79 -4.40 5.65
N VAL A 76 -2.15 -4.52 4.39
CA VAL A 76 -1.56 -5.47 3.43
C VAL A 76 -1.28 -4.72 2.13
N ILE A 77 -0.06 -4.84 1.62
CA ILE A 77 0.35 -4.33 0.30
C ILE A 77 0.94 -5.50 -0.48
N TYR A 78 0.34 -5.84 -1.58
CA TYR A 78 0.85 -6.86 -2.48
C TYR A 78 1.38 -6.24 -3.76
N ALA A 79 2.63 -6.53 -4.12
CA ALA A 79 3.28 -6.14 -5.36
C ALA A 79 3.32 -7.36 -6.31
N PRO A 80 2.33 -7.55 -7.19
CA PRO A 80 2.18 -8.78 -7.98
C PRO A 80 3.37 -9.05 -8.90
N ALA A 81 3.88 -8.01 -9.57
CA ALA A 81 5.00 -8.15 -10.51
C ALA A 81 6.32 -8.51 -9.81
N LEU A 82 6.43 -8.26 -8.51
CA LEU A 82 7.59 -8.62 -7.70
C LEU A 82 7.39 -9.89 -6.89
N SER A 83 6.17 -10.46 -6.92
CA SER A 83 5.78 -11.59 -6.07
C SER A 83 6.09 -11.35 -4.59
N VAL A 84 5.79 -10.14 -4.09
CA VAL A 84 6.09 -9.76 -2.71
C VAL A 84 4.84 -9.22 -2.02
N LEU A 85 4.60 -9.70 -0.82
CA LEU A 85 3.57 -9.22 0.09
C LEU A 85 4.23 -8.53 1.29
N TYR A 86 3.77 -7.34 1.60
CA TYR A 86 4.04 -6.64 2.86
C TYR A 86 2.77 -6.63 3.68
N TYR A 87 2.88 -6.88 4.98
CA TYR A 87 1.75 -6.80 5.87
C TYR A 87 2.18 -6.37 7.27
N GLY A 88 1.25 -5.83 8.01
CA GLY A 88 1.53 -5.42 9.38
C GLY A 88 0.25 -5.12 10.15
N SER A 89 0.38 -5.06 11.46
CA SER A 89 -0.68 -4.61 12.34
C SER A 89 -0.12 -3.83 13.52
N LYS A 90 -0.97 -2.99 14.11
CA LYS A 90 -0.60 -2.03 15.16
C LYS A 90 0.22 -2.64 16.31
N ASN A 91 -0.05 -3.90 16.67
CA ASN A 91 0.58 -4.52 17.84
C ASN A 91 1.60 -5.61 17.49
N ASN A 92 1.71 -6.02 16.23
CA ASN A 92 2.57 -7.14 15.82
C ASN A 92 3.78 -6.72 14.96
N GLY A 93 3.84 -5.43 14.58
CA GLY A 93 4.89 -4.93 13.69
C GLY A 93 4.60 -5.19 12.23
N SER A 94 5.63 -5.05 11.39
CA SER A 94 5.54 -5.16 9.94
C SER A 94 6.42 -6.29 9.42
N PHE A 95 5.95 -6.93 8.36
CA PHE A 95 6.57 -8.13 7.79
C PHE A 95 6.56 -8.07 6.26
N LYS A 96 7.47 -8.83 5.68
CA LYS A 96 7.59 -9.06 4.24
C LYS A 96 7.68 -10.56 3.98
N ILE A 97 7.01 -11.05 2.92
CA ILE A 97 7.10 -12.43 2.45
C ILE A 97 7.16 -12.48 0.93
N SER A 98 7.95 -13.40 0.37
CA SER A 98 7.93 -13.73 -1.06
C SER A 98 6.73 -14.62 -1.38
N CYS A 99 6.07 -14.36 -2.49
CA CYS A 99 4.86 -15.04 -2.96
C CYS A 99 5.11 -15.82 -4.25
N ASP A 100 6.33 -16.33 -4.47
CA ASP A 100 6.69 -17.10 -5.68
C ASP A 100 5.89 -18.39 -5.81
N THR A 101 5.30 -18.84 -4.71
CA THR A 101 4.37 -19.95 -4.63
C THR A 101 3.13 -19.55 -3.84
N LYS A 102 2.09 -20.39 -3.86
CA LYS A 102 0.91 -20.17 -3.03
C LYS A 102 1.32 -19.99 -1.55
N ILE A 103 0.85 -18.92 -0.93
CA ILE A 103 1.11 -18.67 0.49
C ILE A 103 0.20 -19.58 1.32
N ASP A 104 0.71 -20.68 1.77
CA ASP A 104 0.00 -21.60 2.69
C ASP A 104 0.27 -21.27 4.16
N SER A 105 1.31 -20.48 4.44
CA SER A 105 1.73 -20.10 5.79
C SER A 105 2.53 -18.80 5.78
N LEU A 106 2.40 -18.01 6.84
CA LEU A 106 3.20 -16.81 7.09
C LEU A 106 4.55 -17.12 7.81
N SER A 107 4.89 -18.38 8.02
CA SER A 107 6.09 -18.79 8.76
C SER A 107 7.42 -18.31 8.15
N ASN A 108 7.46 -18.09 6.84
CA ASN A 108 8.64 -17.61 6.11
C ASN A 108 8.70 -16.08 6.02
N SER A 109 7.86 -15.37 6.77
CA SER A 109 7.85 -13.91 6.78
C SER A 109 9.08 -13.35 7.51
N ILE A 110 9.65 -12.31 6.94
CA ILE A 110 10.76 -11.58 7.52
C ILE A 110 10.20 -10.32 8.18
N GLN A 111 10.47 -10.13 9.47
CA GLN A 111 10.10 -8.88 10.13
C GLN A 111 10.92 -7.73 9.56
N ILE A 112 10.26 -6.63 9.25
CA ILE A 112 10.88 -5.40 8.75
C ILE A 112 10.62 -4.25 9.72
N LYS A 113 11.56 -3.31 9.75
CA LYS A 113 11.46 -2.07 10.53
C LYS A 113 12.18 -0.94 9.80
N THR A 114 11.87 0.28 10.15
CA THR A 114 12.62 1.45 9.68
C THR A 114 14.07 1.37 10.17
N ASN A 115 14.99 1.83 9.34
CA ASN A 115 16.38 1.97 9.77
C ASN A 115 16.49 3.15 10.74
N GLU A 116 17.32 2.99 11.76
CA GLU A 116 17.77 4.11 12.58
C GLU A 116 18.80 4.89 11.77
N LYS A 117 18.39 6.03 11.21
CA LYS A 117 19.26 6.92 10.42
C LYS A 117 19.76 8.04 11.30
N LYS A 118 21.03 8.43 11.08
CA LYS A 118 21.65 9.64 11.66
C LYS A 118 21.57 10.76 10.63
N ASP A 119 21.64 12.00 11.07
CA ASP A 119 21.61 13.18 10.18
C ASP A 119 22.76 13.22 9.15
N SER A 120 23.87 12.53 9.45
CA SER A 120 25.01 12.38 8.54
C SER A 120 24.88 11.27 7.51
N ASP A 121 23.82 10.44 7.59
CA ASP A 121 23.68 9.29 6.72
C ASP A 121 23.23 9.71 5.30
N HIS A 122 23.74 9.01 4.32
CA HIS A 122 23.25 9.14 2.94
C HIS A 122 21.82 8.62 2.84
N LEU A 123 20.91 9.44 2.28
CA LEU A 123 19.48 9.12 2.19
C LEU A 123 19.08 8.70 0.78
N HIS A 124 18.24 7.68 0.67
CA HIS A 124 17.50 7.39 -0.56
C HIS A 124 16.12 8.02 -0.46
N ILE A 125 15.87 9.05 -1.25
CA ILE A 125 14.61 9.81 -1.26
C ILE A 125 13.80 9.35 -2.46
N PHE A 126 12.57 8.91 -2.22
CA PHE A 126 11.67 8.46 -3.27
C PHE A 126 10.80 9.60 -3.76
N GLU A 127 10.71 9.74 -5.07
CA GLU A 127 9.85 10.69 -5.76
C GLU A 127 8.93 9.95 -6.73
N SER A 128 7.68 10.43 -6.86
CA SER A 128 6.76 9.90 -7.87
C SER A 128 7.31 10.14 -9.28
N ARG A 129 7.32 9.10 -10.11
CA ARG A 129 7.74 9.21 -11.53
C ARG A 129 6.76 10.06 -12.34
N SER A 130 5.47 9.91 -12.07
CA SER A 130 4.40 10.54 -12.83
C SER A 130 3.94 11.89 -12.28
N HIS A 131 4.25 12.19 -11.00
CA HIS A 131 3.81 13.39 -10.31
C HIS A 131 4.97 14.07 -9.58
N SER A 132 6.03 14.40 -10.36
CA SER A 132 7.18 15.15 -9.83
C SER A 132 6.76 16.55 -9.37
N ASN A 133 7.21 16.97 -8.18
CA ASN A 133 6.93 18.27 -7.61
C ASN A 133 8.23 19.08 -7.45
N GLN A 134 8.35 20.19 -8.19
CA GLN A 134 9.52 21.06 -8.15
C GLN A 134 9.78 21.69 -6.78
N GLU A 135 8.73 21.96 -6.02
CA GLU A 135 8.86 22.49 -4.65
C GLU A 135 9.48 21.45 -3.73
N PHE A 136 9.07 20.18 -3.85
CA PHE A 136 9.66 19.07 -3.11
C PHE A 136 11.15 18.91 -3.44
N ILE A 137 11.52 18.90 -4.73
CA ILE A 137 12.92 18.80 -5.16
C ILE A 137 13.74 19.96 -4.60
N SER A 138 13.21 21.18 -4.65
CA SER A 138 13.88 22.37 -4.11
C SER A 138 14.04 22.27 -2.60
N TRP A 139 13.02 21.79 -1.90
CA TRP A 139 13.11 21.57 -0.46
C TRP A 139 14.19 20.53 -0.11
N VAL A 140 14.23 19.41 -0.81
CA VAL A 140 15.25 18.36 -0.61
C VAL A 140 16.65 18.93 -0.80
N LYS A 141 16.90 19.67 -1.90
CA LYS A 141 18.22 20.30 -2.19
C LYS A 141 18.68 21.27 -1.10
N ASN A 142 17.73 21.95 -0.47
CA ASN A 142 18.04 22.97 0.55
C ASN A 142 18.20 22.40 1.96
N ASN A 143 17.66 21.20 2.23
CA ASN A 143 17.54 20.66 3.58
C ASN A 143 18.27 19.32 3.79
N VAL A 144 18.68 18.64 2.71
CA VAL A 144 19.32 17.32 2.80
C VAL A 144 20.72 17.38 2.15
N HIS A 145 21.75 17.09 2.94
CA HIS A 145 23.12 17.24 2.51
C HIS A 145 23.63 16.10 1.62
N SER A 146 23.14 14.88 1.84
CA SER A 146 23.63 13.68 1.13
C SER A 146 22.47 12.76 0.80
N TYR A 147 22.16 12.62 -0.49
CA TYR A 147 21.01 11.82 -0.93
C TYR A 147 21.12 11.36 -2.39
N ASP A 148 20.44 10.26 -2.68
CA ASP A 148 20.02 9.86 -4.02
C ASP A 148 18.54 10.09 -4.20
N LEU A 149 18.14 10.65 -5.33
CA LEU A 149 16.72 10.78 -5.69
C LEU A 149 16.32 9.61 -6.60
N VAL A 150 15.44 8.78 -6.09
CA VAL A 150 14.97 7.56 -6.76
C VAL A 150 13.53 7.76 -7.24
N LYS A 151 13.32 7.67 -8.55
CA LYS A 151 11.96 7.75 -9.13
C LYS A 151 11.29 6.39 -9.11
N ARG A 152 10.06 6.33 -8.57
CA ARG A 152 9.21 5.14 -8.55
C ARG A 152 7.82 5.48 -9.10
N GLY A 153 7.08 4.46 -9.56
CA GLY A 153 5.73 4.60 -10.08
C GLY A 153 4.73 4.82 -8.97
N SER A 154 4.11 3.77 -8.51
CA SER A 154 3.19 3.80 -7.38
C SER A 154 3.77 3.08 -6.16
N SER A 155 3.23 3.38 -5.00
CA SER A 155 3.48 2.78 -3.64
C SER A 155 4.85 2.20 -3.36
#